data_154aa32b0c0bf4db1ea36cee8e9983c2
#
_entry.id   154aa32b0c0bf4db1ea36cee8e9983c2
#
_cell.length_a   1.000
_cell.length_b   1.000
_cell.length_c   1.000
_cell.angle_alpha   90.00
_cell.angle_beta   90.00
_cell.angle_gamma   90.00
#
_symmetry.space_group_name_H-M   'P 1'
#
loop_
_entity.id
_entity.type
_entity.pdbx_description
1 polymer ?
#
loop_
_entity_poly.entity_id
_entity_poly.type
_entity_poly.pdbx_seq_one_letter_code
_entity_poly.pdbx_strand_id
1 'polypeptide(L)'
;MKHRFLTLISSLLLLTACSDSFLERAPEGNYVDVTYYTSDDALEQATAPLYNRAWFDLNSRAIVPLGSNRANDNFSRWGAPEFTNFKVTALSENLANAWTGFYSVITMANAVISDVQTKCSNSVSERAKRTAIAEARLMRACAYFYMVRLWGPVI
;
A
#
# COMPACT_ATOMS: atom_id res chain seq x y z
N MET A 1 56.35 19.26 25.90
CA MET A 1 55.14 18.69 26.52
C MET A 1 53.85 19.44 26.15
N LYS A 2 53.83 20.77 26.10
CA LYS A 2 52.62 21.57 25.79
C LYS A 2 52.02 21.28 24.41
N HIS A 3 52.79 21.07 23.35
CA HIS A 3 52.27 20.78 22.01
C HIS A 3 51.64 19.40 21.87
N ARG A 4 52.14 18.38 22.58
CA ARG A 4 51.57 17.03 22.59
C ARG A 4 50.21 16.99 23.30
N PHE A 5 50.01 17.86 24.28
CA PHE A 5 48.76 18.01 25.02
C PHE A 5 47.68 18.72 24.16
N LEU A 6 48.10 19.71 23.38
CA LEU A 6 47.21 20.43 22.46
C LEU A 6 46.72 19.52 21.31
N THR A 7 47.60 18.67 20.76
CA THR A 7 47.20 17.70 19.69
C THR A 7 46.26 16.62 20.21
N LEU A 8 46.41 16.16 21.44
CA LEU A 8 45.48 15.20 22.06
C LEU A 8 44.11 15.82 22.31
N ILE A 9 44.02 17.06 22.77
CA ILE A 9 42.74 17.77 22.96
C ILE A 9 42.05 18.04 21.62
N SER A 10 42.81 18.43 20.59
CA SER A 10 42.27 18.66 19.24
C SER A 10 41.72 17.35 18.59
N SER A 11 42.40 16.23 18.83
CA SER A 11 41.94 14.91 18.33
C SER A 11 40.68 14.42 19.06
N LEU A 12 40.51 14.74 20.35
CA LEU A 12 39.36 14.34 21.14
C LEU A 12 38.09 15.13 20.74
N LEU A 13 38.25 16.39 20.33
CA LEU A 13 37.14 17.24 19.86
C LEU A 13 36.60 16.84 18.48
N LEU A 14 37.37 16.12 17.67
CA LEU A 14 36.93 15.62 16.36
C LEU A 14 36.09 14.35 16.48
N LEU A 15 36.06 13.64 17.61
CA LEU A 15 35.30 12.42 17.81
C LEU A 15 33.83 12.65 18.22
N THR A 16 33.48 13.89 18.57
CA THR A 16 32.10 14.23 18.99
C THR A 16 31.24 14.83 17.85
N ALA A 17 31.76 14.89 16.62
CA ALA A 17 31.13 15.62 15.51
C ALA A 17 30.01 14.86 14.78
N CYS A 18 29.78 13.58 15.07
CA CYS A 18 28.71 12.81 14.48
C CYS A 18 27.61 12.55 15.53
N SER A 19 26.64 13.45 15.62
CA SER A 19 25.39 13.10 16.30
C SER A 19 24.44 12.42 15.31
N ASP A 20 23.76 11.36 15.74
CA ASP A 20 22.79 10.63 14.91
C ASP A 20 21.70 11.55 14.34
N SER A 21 21.36 12.63 15.07
CA SER A 21 20.41 13.66 14.64
C SER A 21 20.82 14.46 13.39
N PHE A 22 22.11 14.46 13.03
CA PHE A 22 22.59 15.10 11.80
C PHE A 22 22.36 14.21 10.56
N LEU A 23 22.38 12.89 10.76
CA LEU A 23 22.21 11.90 9.70
C LEU A 23 20.72 11.54 9.48
N GLU A 24 19.90 11.62 10.52
CA GLU A 24 18.45 11.36 10.48
C GLU A 24 17.66 12.64 10.19
N ARG A 25 17.93 13.27 9.05
CA ARG A 25 17.14 14.41 8.62
C ARG A 25 15.92 13.92 7.86
N ALA A 26 14.72 14.23 8.36
CA ALA A 26 13.49 13.98 7.64
C ALA A 26 13.55 14.68 6.27
N PRO A 27 13.19 14.03 5.15
CA PRO A 27 13.22 14.63 3.82
C PRO A 27 12.37 15.91 3.81
N GLU A 28 12.98 17.03 3.47
CA GLU A 28 12.25 18.29 3.28
C GLU A 28 11.44 18.18 1.97
N GLY A 29 10.12 18.32 2.08
CA GLY A 29 9.21 18.25 0.92
C GLY A 29 8.55 16.91 0.65
N ASN A 30 8.85 15.87 1.41
CA ASN A 30 8.11 14.61 1.41
C ASN A 30 7.40 14.39 2.75
N TYR A 31 6.16 13.92 2.69
CA TYR A 31 5.49 13.46 3.90
C TYR A 31 6.20 12.22 4.43
N VAL A 32 6.69 12.30 5.67
CA VAL A 32 7.16 11.13 6.41
C VAL A 32 6.01 10.62 7.28
N ASP A 33 6.01 9.34 7.56
CA ASP A 33 4.95 8.66 8.33
C ASP A 33 4.47 9.43 9.58
N VAL A 34 5.42 10.03 10.31
CA VAL A 34 5.15 10.75 11.58
C VAL A 34 4.44 12.08 11.36
N THR A 35 4.56 12.70 10.19
CA THR A 35 3.98 14.02 9.87
C THR A 35 2.76 13.93 8.98
N TYR A 36 2.42 12.75 8.47
CA TYR A 36 1.33 12.58 7.52
C TYR A 36 -0.03 12.58 8.20
N TYR A 37 -0.20 11.77 9.27
CA TYR A 37 -1.50 11.55 9.92
C TYR A 37 -1.82 12.63 10.97
N THR A 38 -1.87 13.90 10.55
CA THR A 38 -2.03 15.05 11.46
C THR A 38 -3.35 15.81 11.32
N SER A 39 -4.16 15.51 10.31
CA SER A 39 -5.47 16.13 10.06
C SER A 39 -6.50 15.11 9.55
N ASP A 40 -7.78 15.46 9.63
CA ASP A 40 -8.86 14.64 9.10
C ASP A 40 -8.74 14.46 7.57
N ASP A 41 -8.35 15.52 6.85
CA ASP A 41 -8.11 15.48 5.39
C ASP A 41 -6.97 14.53 5.01
N ALA A 42 -5.94 14.43 5.85
CA ALA A 42 -4.84 13.48 5.61
C ALA A 42 -5.32 12.03 5.67
N LEU A 43 -6.29 11.71 6.54
CA LEU A 43 -6.88 10.37 6.58
C LEU A 43 -7.74 10.08 5.35
N GLU A 44 -8.49 11.05 4.85
CA GLU A 44 -9.24 10.91 3.60
C GLU A 44 -8.29 10.67 2.42
N GLN A 45 -7.19 11.39 2.36
CA GLN A 45 -6.14 11.18 1.36
C GLN A 45 -5.46 9.81 1.50
N ALA A 46 -5.30 9.27 2.71
CA ALA A 46 -4.73 7.95 2.95
C ALA A 46 -5.63 6.81 2.45
N THR A 47 -6.96 6.99 2.49
CA THR A 47 -7.91 5.97 2.00
C THR A 47 -8.18 6.07 0.51
N ALA A 48 -8.01 7.24 -0.12
CA ALA A 48 -8.27 7.47 -1.54
C ALA A 48 -7.56 6.46 -2.49
N PRO A 49 -6.29 6.08 -2.29
CA PRO A 49 -5.62 5.08 -3.12
C PRO A 49 -6.28 3.70 -3.12
N LEU A 50 -7.04 3.35 -2.07
CA LEU A 50 -7.77 2.08 -2.00
C LEU A 50 -8.84 1.94 -3.10
N TYR A 51 -9.36 3.07 -3.60
CA TYR A 51 -10.38 3.10 -4.64
C TYR A 51 -9.81 3.14 -6.06
N ASN A 52 -8.53 3.49 -6.22
CA ASN A 52 -7.98 3.75 -7.55
C ASN A 52 -7.56 2.47 -8.27
N ARG A 53 -6.59 1.74 -7.76
CA ARG A 53 -5.99 0.60 -8.50
C ARG A 53 -6.83 -0.67 -8.44
N ALA A 54 -7.46 -0.93 -7.31
CA ALA A 54 -8.22 -2.16 -7.09
C ALA A 54 -9.36 -2.35 -8.06
N TRP A 55 -10.17 -1.32 -8.23
CA TRP A 55 -11.37 -1.39 -9.04
C TRP A 55 -11.06 -1.37 -10.53
N PHE A 56 -10.00 -0.73 -10.95
CA PHE A 56 -9.58 -0.70 -12.33
C PHE A 56 -9.06 -2.07 -12.77
N ASP A 57 -8.19 -2.68 -12.00
CA ASP A 57 -7.68 -4.02 -12.27
C ASP A 57 -8.75 -5.08 -12.09
N LEU A 58 -9.67 -4.91 -11.13
CA LEU A 58 -10.82 -5.78 -10.94
C LEU A 58 -11.71 -5.82 -12.19
N ASN A 59 -12.10 -4.66 -12.73
CA ASN A 59 -13.01 -4.59 -13.87
C ASN A 59 -12.34 -5.08 -15.15
N SER A 60 -11.13 -4.62 -15.46
CA SER A 60 -10.46 -4.89 -16.73
C SER A 60 -9.78 -6.27 -16.78
N ARG A 61 -9.31 -6.78 -15.64
CA ARG A 61 -8.48 -8.00 -15.61
C ARG A 61 -9.13 -9.18 -14.93
N ALA A 62 -10.02 -8.95 -13.95
CA ALA A 62 -10.67 -10.04 -13.23
C ALA A 62 -12.13 -10.25 -13.67
N ILE A 63 -13.01 -9.24 -13.60
CA ILE A 63 -14.43 -9.44 -13.89
C ILE A 63 -14.66 -9.83 -15.35
N VAL A 64 -14.06 -9.11 -16.31
CA VAL A 64 -14.27 -9.39 -17.73
C VAL A 64 -13.58 -10.68 -18.15
N PRO A 65 -12.26 -10.88 -17.96
CA PRO A 65 -11.62 -12.11 -18.39
C PRO A 65 -12.07 -13.34 -17.60
N LEU A 66 -12.02 -13.28 -16.27
CA LEU A 66 -12.29 -14.40 -15.38
C LEU A 66 -13.79 -14.70 -15.20
N GLY A 67 -14.63 -13.69 -15.35
CA GLY A 67 -16.09 -13.83 -15.29
C GLY A 67 -16.71 -14.01 -16.66
N SER A 68 -16.95 -12.91 -17.37
CA SER A 68 -17.79 -12.91 -18.59
C SER A 68 -17.20 -13.71 -19.74
N ASN A 69 -15.88 -13.62 -20.02
CA ASN A 69 -15.28 -14.40 -21.10
C ASN A 69 -15.33 -15.90 -20.81
N ARG A 70 -15.12 -16.29 -19.54
CA ARG A 70 -15.17 -17.70 -19.14
C ARG A 70 -16.60 -18.26 -19.05
N ALA A 71 -17.58 -17.41 -18.75
CA ALA A 71 -19.01 -17.75 -18.80
C ALA A 71 -19.56 -17.82 -20.22
N ASN A 72 -18.76 -17.46 -21.23
CA ASN A 72 -19.16 -17.37 -22.63
C ASN A 72 -20.27 -16.32 -22.89
N ASP A 73 -20.40 -15.35 -21.99
CA ASP A 73 -21.33 -14.21 -22.14
C ASP A 73 -20.72 -13.10 -23.01
N ASN A 74 -19.40 -13.10 -23.15
CA ASN A 74 -18.67 -12.11 -23.91
C ASN A 74 -17.53 -12.76 -24.69
N PHE A 75 -17.32 -12.29 -25.91
CA PHE A 75 -16.18 -12.68 -26.74
C PHE A 75 -15.25 -11.49 -26.89
N SER A 76 -14.06 -11.57 -26.30
CA SER A 76 -13.02 -10.58 -26.51
C SER A 76 -12.05 -11.02 -27.58
N ARG A 77 -12.02 -10.29 -28.69
CA ARG A 77 -11.01 -10.47 -29.74
C ARG A 77 -9.65 -9.90 -29.35
N TRP A 78 -9.64 -8.97 -28.41
CA TRP A 78 -8.51 -8.17 -28.00
C TRP A 78 -8.27 -8.34 -26.49
N GLY A 79 -7.52 -9.31 -26.12
CA GLY A 79 -7.13 -9.54 -24.73
C GLY A 79 -7.74 -10.79 -24.11
N ALA A 80 -6.94 -11.49 -23.36
CA ALA A 80 -7.29 -12.67 -22.58
C ALA A 80 -8.00 -13.81 -23.37
N PRO A 81 -7.57 -14.18 -24.60
CA PRO A 81 -8.19 -15.26 -25.39
C PRO A 81 -8.13 -16.62 -24.67
N GLU A 82 -7.19 -16.78 -23.75
CA GLU A 82 -7.03 -17.98 -22.94
C GLU A 82 -8.27 -18.27 -22.08
N PHE A 83 -9.02 -17.25 -21.67
CA PHE A 83 -10.24 -17.42 -20.87
C PHE A 83 -11.41 -17.86 -21.74
N THR A 84 -11.56 -17.29 -22.93
CA THR A 84 -12.59 -17.69 -23.90
C THR A 84 -12.35 -19.11 -24.44
N ASN A 85 -11.09 -19.47 -24.66
CA ASN A 85 -10.71 -20.78 -25.20
C ASN A 85 -10.51 -21.84 -24.10
N PHE A 86 -10.77 -21.53 -22.85
CA PHE A 86 -10.58 -22.41 -21.68
C PHE A 86 -9.14 -22.97 -21.57
N LYS A 87 -8.13 -22.20 -21.98
CA LYS A 87 -6.72 -22.55 -21.93
C LYS A 87 -5.93 -21.76 -20.88
N VAL A 88 -6.60 -21.39 -19.79
CA VAL A 88 -5.99 -20.64 -18.68
C VAL A 88 -4.98 -21.53 -17.96
N THR A 89 -3.78 -21.02 -17.76
CA THR A 89 -2.71 -21.66 -16.99
C THR A 89 -2.23 -20.76 -15.87
N ALA A 90 -1.44 -21.30 -14.94
CA ALA A 90 -0.80 -20.51 -13.87
C ALA A 90 0.14 -19.40 -14.41
N LEU A 91 0.54 -19.47 -15.66
CA LEU A 91 1.38 -18.47 -16.34
C LEU A 91 0.56 -17.38 -17.05
N SER A 92 -0.76 -17.41 -16.94
CA SER A 92 -1.62 -16.38 -17.56
C SER A 92 -1.37 -15.02 -16.91
N GLU A 93 -0.87 -14.07 -17.71
CA GLU A 93 -0.51 -12.73 -17.24
C GLU A 93 -1.72 -12.00 -16.60
N ASN A 94 -2.90 -12.13 -17.20
CA ASN A 94 -4.11 -11.52 -16.67
C ASN A 94 -4.47 -12.07 -15.27
N LEU A 95 -4.26 -13.36 -15.05
CA LEU A 95 -4.48 -14.01 -13.76
C LEU A 95 -3.49 -13.49 -12.70
N ALA A 96 -2.20 -13.43 -13.06
CA ALA A 96 -1.15 -12.92 -12.17
C ALA A 96 -1.36 -11.43 -11.83
N ASN A 97 -1.73 -10.62 -12.81
CA ASN A 97 -1.99 -9.19 -12.61
C ASN A 97 -3.22 -8.95 -11.73
N ALA A 98 -4.29 -9.71 -11.90
CA ALA A 98 -5.47 -9.65 -11.03
C ALA A 98 -5.11 -10.01 -9.58
N TRP A 99 -4.35 -11.10 -9.38
CA TRP A 99 -3.86 -11.50 -8.06
C TRP A 99 -3.05 -10.39 -7.39
N THR A 100 -2.08 -9.82 -8.10
CA THR A 100 -1.25 -8.72 -7.60
C THR A 100 -2.08 -7.48 -7.26
N GLY A 101 -3.07 -7.14 -8.08
CA GLY A 101 -3.98 -6.02 -7.84
C GLY A 101 -4.75 -6.18 -6.53
N PHE A 102 -5.36 -7.35 -6.28
CA PHE A 102 -6.09 -7.61 -5.04
C PHE A 102 -5.19 -7.57 -3.80
N TYR A 103 -4.02 -8.20 -3.85
CA TYR A 103 -3.09 -8.15 -2.72
C TYR A 103 -2.52 -6.76 -2.48
N SER A 104 -2.35 -5.94 -3.51
CA SER A 104 -1.98 -4.54 -3.35
C SER A 104 -3.00 -3.78 -2.48
N VAL A 105 -4.30 -3.98 -2.75
CA VAL A 105 -5.37 -3.38 -1.92
C VAL A 105 -5.34 -3.89 -0.49
N ILE A 106 -5.17 -5.19 -0.30
CA ILE A 106 -5.11 -5.80 1.04
C ILE A 106 -3.94 -5.20 1.83
N THR A 107 -2.77 -5.09 1.19
CA THR A 107 -1.57 -4.51 1.81
C THR A 107 -1.79 -3.04 2.19
N MET A 108 -2.35 -2.25 1.28
CA MET A 108 -2.64 -0.84 1.54
C MET A 108 -3.69 -0.68 2.65
N ALA A 109 -4.74 -1.48 2.64
CA ALA A 109 -5.76 -1.46 3.69
C ALA A 109 -5.18 -1.84 5.06
N ASN A 110 -4.31 -2.84 5.12
CA ASN A 110 -3.61 -3.22 6.34
C ASN A 110 -2.72 -2.08 6.86
N ALA A 111 -2.00 -1.40 5.96
CA ALA A 111 -1.18 -0.25 6.31
C ALA A 111 -2.04 0.88 6.90
N VAL A 112 -3.13 1.28 6.24
CA VAL A 112 -4.05 2.31 6.76
C VAL A 112 -4.59 1.93 8.14
N ILE A 113 -5.05 0.70 8.34
CA ILE A 113 -5.58 0.24 9.63
C ILE A 113 -4.51 0.34 10.74
N SER A 114 -3.30 -0.11 10.45
CA SER A 114 -2.18 -0.07 11.41
C SER A 114 -1.75 1.37 11.71
N ASP A 115 -1.55 2.17 10.66
CA ASP A 115 -1.02 3.53 10.77
C ASP A 115 -1.99 4.47 11.49
N VAL A 116 -3.28 4.37 11.20
CA VAL A 116 -4.30 5.15 11.92
C VAL A 116 -4.32 4.82 13.41
N GLN A 117 -4.08 3.56 13.78
CA GLN A 117 -4.06 3.15 15.19
C GLN A 117 -2.78 3.56 15.92
N THR A 118 -1.65 3.65 15.22
CA THR A 118 -0.33 3.79 15.86
C THR A 118 0.32 5.15 15.63
N LYS A 119 -0.01 5.85 14.55
CA LYS A 119 0.69 7.07 14.11
C LYS A 119 -0.19 8.33 14.08
N CYS A 120 -1.51 8.22 14.25
CA CYS A 120 -2.39 9.37 14.23
C CYS A 120 -2.14 10.34 15.37
N SER A 121 -2.03 11.62 15.02
CA SER A 121 -1.98 12.71 15.99
C SER A 121 -3.29 12.82 16.80
N ASN A 122 -3.18 13.36 18.00
CA ASN A 122 -4.35 13.69 18.85
C ASN A 122 -5.22 14.81 18.24
N SER A 123 -4.73 15.55 17.26
CA SER A 123 -5.49 16.59 16.55
C SER A 123 -6.51 16.01 15.57
N VAL A 124 -6.36 14.75 15.18
CA VAL A 124 -7.28 14.06 14.27
C VAL A 124 -8.53 13.61 15.02
N SER A 125 -9.69 13.89 14.45
CA SER A 125 -10.97 13.54 15.08
C SER A 125 -11.18 12.02 15.14
N GLU A 126 -11.80 11.56 16.22
CA GLU A 126 -12.17 10.14 16.39
C GLU A 126 -13.16 9.67 15.31
N ARG A 127 -13.93 10.59 14.73
CA ARG A 127 -14.80 10.29 13.59
C ARG A 127 -13.99 9.94 12.37
N ALA A 128 -13.01 10.76 12.00
CA ALA A 128 -12.14 10.53 10.84
C ALA A 128 -11.35 9.22 10.99
N LYS A 129 -10.79 8.95 12.18
CA LYS A 129 -10.09 7.69 12.47
C LYS A 129 -10.99 6.47 12.24
N ARG A 130 -12.21 6.49 12.79
CA ARG A 130 -13.18 5.39 12.61
C ARG A 130 -13.59 5.23 11.15
N THR A 131 -13.83 6.33 10.44
CA THR A 131 -14.18 6.31 9.01
C THR A 131 -13.07 5.68 8.18
N ALA A 132 -11.84 6.14 8.32
CA ALA A 132 -10.69 5.59 7.59
C ALA A 132 -10.47 4.09 7.85
N ILE A 133 -10.57 3.65 9.11
CA ILE A 133 -10.47 2.23 9.45
C ILE A 133 -11.64 1.42 8.84
N ALA A 134 -12.86 1.97 8.87
CA ALA A 134 -14.02 1.30 8.30
C ALA A 134 -13.91 1.14 6.77
N GLU A 135 -13.48 2.18 6.06
CA GLU A 135 -13.22 2.16 4.63
C GLU A 135 -12.14 1.13 4.28
N ALA A 136 -11.01 1.16 4.98
CA ALA A 136 -9.92 0.21 4.76
C ALA A 136 -10.38 -1.24 5.01
N ARG A 137 -11.16 -1.50 6.06
CA ARG A 137 -11.74 -2.82 6.32
C ARG A 137 -12.71 -3.26 5.24
N LEU A 138 -13.56 -2.35 4.77
CA LEU A 138 -14.50 -2.63 3.68
C LEU A 138 -13.76 -3.00 2.41
N MET A 139 -12.78 -2.20 1.99
CA MET A 139 -12.00 -2.46 0.78
C MET A 139 -11.23 -3.77 0.86
N ARG A 140 -10.64 -4.08 2.01
CA ARG A 140 -9.99 -5.37 2.26
C ARG A 140 -10.97 -6.54 2.16
N ALA A 141 -12.16 -6.40 2.75
CA ALA A 141 -13.19 -7.42 2.68
C ALA A 141 -13.69 -7.64 1.24
N CYS A 142 -13.86 -6.58 0.46
CA CYS A 142 -14.19 -6.66 -0.96
C CYS A 142 -13.12 -7.41 -1.76
N ALA A 143 -11.84 -7.09 -1.52
CA ALA A 143 -10.74 -7.79 -2.19
C ALA A 143 -10.76 -9.30 -1.89
N TYR A 144 -10.86 -9.69 -0.63
CA TYR A 144 -10.96 -11.11 -0.24
C TYR A 144 -12.23 -11.79 -0.78
N PHE A 145 -13.36 -11.10 -0.81
CA PHE A 145 -14.61 -11.64 -1.38
C PHE A 145 -14.44 -12.05 -2.84
N TYR A 146 -13.78 -11.23 -3.65
CA TYR A 146 -13.49 -11.60 -5.03
C TYR A 146 -12.43 -12.68 -5.14
N MET A 147 -11.37 -12.59 -4.34
CA MET A 147 -10.28 -13.57 -4.37
C MET A 147 -10.76 -14.98 -4.04
N VAL A 148 -11.57 -15.15 -2.99
CA VAL A 148 -12.06 -16.46 -2.61
C VAL A 148 -12.97 -17.08 -3.68
N ARG A 149 -13.65 -16.27 -4.44
CA ARG A 149 -14.51 -16.73 -5.55
C ARG A 149 -13.72 -17.13 -6.79
N LEU A 150 -12.57 -16.48 -7.02
CA LEU A 150 -11.73 -16.71 -8.19
C LEU A 150 -10.70 -17.81 -7.99
N TRP A 151 -10.12 -17.91 -6.81
CA TRP A 151 -9.01 -18.84 -6.50
C TRP A 151 -9.32 -19.83 -5.39
N GLY A 152 -10.46 -19.71 -4.71
CA GLY A 152 -10.75 -20.50 -3.52
C GLY A 152 -10.10 -19.93 -2.26
N PRO A 153 -9.79 -20.75 -1.24
CA PRO A 153 -9.19 -20.27 -0.01
C PRO A 153 -7.86 -19.54 -0.25
N VAL A 154 -7.77 -18.30 0.22
CA VAL A 154 -6.57 -17.45 0.10
C VAL A 154 -6.14 -16.97 1.49
N ILE A 155 -4.85 -16.71 1.66
CA ILE A 155 -4.23 -16.25 2.92
C ILE A 155 -4.20 -14.72 2.98
#